data_c2ad4c2dc352b3826f937d3a2da360b9
#
_entry.id   c2ad4c2dc352b3826f937d3a2da360b9
#
_cell.length_a   1.000
_cell.length_b   1.000
_cell.length_c   1.000
_cell.angle_alpha   90.00
_cell.angle_beta   90.00
_cell.angle_gamma   90.00
#
_symmetry.space_group_name_H-M   'P 1'
#
loop_
_entity.id
_entity.type
_entity.pdbx_description
1 polymer ?
#
loop_
_entity_poly.entity_id
_entity_poly.type
_entity_poly.pdbx_seq_one_letter_code
_entity_poly.pdbx_strand_id
1 'polypeptide(L)'
;MATVQYPPFLPLPQRADQNMTQDTAWQTTQTAVGPLIITPITTDLKATWTLQWIFTLAQAERFKSWLRSPTYCDRGRNWFQMPIDLGDTQGVQQQTLHFVDMPVQTSKNGNIVTWTATVICNGIEDITEDYDDWIVEAQPGYGYWLDYLITEVMPRAD
;
A
#
# COMPACT_ATOMS: atom_id res chain seq x y z
N MET A 1 5.02 6.14 19.12
CA MET A 1 5.35 7.21 18.16
C MET A 1 4.10 7.59 17.38
N ALA A 2 3.89 8.89 17.21
CA ALA A 2 2.84 9.34 16.31
C ALA A 2 3.17 8.91 14.87
N THR A 3 2.23 8.29 14.20
CA THR A 3 2.40 7.88 12.81
C THR A 3 2.35 9.11 11.91
N VAL A 4 3.31 9.23 11.01
CA VAL A 4 3.38 10.32 10.05
C VAL A 4 2.29 10.14 9.00
N GLN A 5 1.57 11.21 8.68
CA GLN A 5 0.55 11.19 7.65
C GLN A 5 1.08 11.76 6.33
N TYR A 6 0.67 11.17 5.23
CA TYR A 6 0.90 11.75 3.91
C TYR A 6 0.15 13.08 3.81
N PRO A 7 0.77 14.16 3.29
CA PRO A 7 0.13 15.47 3.26
C PRO A 7 -1.18 15.47 2.47
N PRO A 8 -2.26 16.02 3.03
CA PRO A 8 -3.57 15.99 2.35
C PRO A 8 -3.66 16.86 1.11
N PHE A 9 -2.74 17.83 0.95
CA PHE A 9 -2.72 18.74 -0.19
C PHE A 9 -1.91 18.22 -1.37
N LEU A 10 -1.23 17.07 -1.22
CA LEU A 10 -0.49 16.44 -2.30
C LEU A 10 -1.37 15.43 -3.02
N PRO A 11 -1.23 15.30 -4.36
CA PRO A 11 -1.94 14.24 -5.08
C PRO A 11 -1.41 12.88 -4.65
N LEU A 12 -2.30 11.90 -4.66
CA LEU A 12 -1.92 10.51 -4.42
C LEU A 12 -1.12 9.95 -5.60
N PRO A 13 -0.36 8.87 -5.40
CA PRO A 13 0.32 8.19 -6.50
C PRO A 13 -0.66 7.78 -7.60
N GLN A 14 -0.16 7.70 -8.82
CA GLN A 14 -0.96 7.23 -9.94
C GLN A 14 -1.41 5.79 -9.67
N ARG A 15 -2.66 5.49 -10.00
CA ARG A 15 -3.21 4.13 -9.86
C ARG A 15 -2.68 3.19 -10.95
N ALA A 16 -2.37 3.75 -12.11
CA ALA A 16 -1.74 2.99 -13.19
C ALA A 16 -0.34 2.54 -12.76
N ASP A 17 0.01 1.31 -13.07
CA ASP A 17 1.30 0.71 -12.75
C ASP A 17 1.64 0.66 -11.24
N GLN A 18 0.62 0.73 -10.40
CA GLN A 18 0.78 0.58 -8.96
C GLN A 18 0.83 -0.92 -8.59
N ASN A 19 1.92 -1.56 -8.97
CA ASN A 19 2.08 -3.00 -8.86
C ASN A 19 2.41 -3.41 -7.42
N MET A 20 1.74 -4.46 -6.95
CA MET A 20 1.94 -5.02 -5.63
C MET A 20 2.60 -6.38 -5.72
N THR A 21 3.58 -6.61 -4.85
CA THR A 21 4.19 -7.93 -4.66
C THR A 21 4.14 -8.27 -3.19
N GLN A 22 3.70 -9.48 -2.86
CA GLN A 22 3.71 -9.97 -1.49
C GLN A 22 4.80 -11.03 -1.32
N ASP A 23 5.36 -11.10 -0.13
CA ASP A 23 6.29 -12.17 0.23
C ASP A 23 5.55 -13.50 0.31
N THR A 24 6.31 -14.59 0.17
CA THR A 24 5.78 -15.94 0.26
C THR A 24 5.57 -16.33 1.73
N ALA A 25 4.38 -16.85 2.04
CA ALA A 25 4.01 -17.22 3.40
C ALA A 25 4.56 -18.59 3.85
N TRP A 26 5.21 -19.30 2.96
CA TRP A 26 5.70 -20.65 3.21
C TRP A 26 7.15 -20.81 2.78
N GLN A 27 7.79 -21.83 3.36
CA GLN A 27 9.11 -22.28 2.96
C GLN A 27 8.99 -23.61 2.23
N THR A 28 9.72 -23.75 1.13
CA THR A 28 9.78 -24.99 0.37
C THR A 28 11.09 -25.70 0.63
N THR A 29 11.04 -27.02 0.82
CA THR A 29 12.23 -27.85 0.94
C THR A 29 12.22 -28.90 -0.17
N GLN A 30 13.25 -28.83 -1.03
CA GLN A 30 13.43 -29.80 -2.11
C GLN A 30 14.09 -31.05 -1.56
N THR A 31 13.40 -32.18 -1.63
CA THR A 31 13.99 -33.48 -1.27
C THR A 31 14.72 -34.08 -2.48
N ALA A 32 15.72 -34.93 -2.23
CA ALA A 32 16.44 -35.61 -3.31
C ALA A 32 15.53 -36.57 -4.09
N VAL A 33 14.59 -37.20 -3.39
CA VAL A 33 13.57 -38.08 -3.97
C VAL A 33 12.27 -37.87 -3.23
N GLY A 34 11.21 -37.62 -3.98
CA GLY A 34 9.87 -37.47 -3.40
C GLY A 34 9.27 -36.08 -3.64
N PRO A 35 8.07 -35.83 -3.09
CA PRO A 35 7.35 -34.60 -3.30
C PRO A 35 8.00 -33.43 -2.57
N LEU A 36 7.72 -32.21 -3.07
CA LEU A 36 8.14 -30.96 -2.46
C LEU A 36 7.48 -30.81 -1.08
N ILE A 37 8.27 -30.42 -0.08
CA ILE A 37 7.77 -30.15 1.27
C ILE A 37 7.52 -28.64 1.39
N ILE A 38 6.29 -28.27 1.79
CA ILE A 38 5.88 -26.89 2.00
C ILE A 38 5.55 -26.68 3.46
N THR A 39 6.25 -25.75 4.11
CA THR A 39 6.08 -25.46 5.54
C THR A 39 5.58 -24.00 5.71
N PRO A 40 4.41 -23.78 6.35
CA PRO A 40 3.95 -22.42 6.64
C PRO A 40 4.92 -21.69 7.57
N ILE A 41 5.18 -20.40 7.29
CA ILE A 41 6.07 -19.56 8.12
C ILE A 41 5.29 -18.49 8.87
N THR A 42 4.42 -17.75 8.18
CA THR A 42 3.72 -16.58 8.73
C THR A 42 2.39 -16.36 8.02
N THR A 43 1.49 -15.67 8.71
CA THR A 43 0.25 -15.15 8.12
C THR A 43 0.35 -13.66 7.79
N ASP A 44 1.32 -12.94 8.38
CA ASP A 44 1.53 -11.52 8.13
C ASP A 44 2.57 -11.35 7.01
N LEU A 45 2.09 -11.07 5.82
CA LEU A 45 2.92 -10.96 4.64
C LEU A 45 3.34 -9.51 4.39
N LYS A 46 4.63 -9.32 4.21
CA LYS A 46 5.14 -8.04 3.75
C LYS A 46 4.73 -7.82 2.30
N ALA A 47 4.17 -6.65 2.01
CA ALA A 47 3.83 -6.25 0.65
C ALA A 47 4.73 -5.11 0.19
N THR A 48 5.01 -5.09 -1.10
CA THR A 48 5.84 -4.07 -1.74
C THR A 48 5.07 -3.46 -2.90
N TRP A 49 5.05 -2.12 -2.97
CA TRP A 49 4.45 -1.40 -4.09
C TRP A 49 5.48 -0.50 -4.76
N THR A 50 5.37 -0.37 -6.08
CA THR A 50 6.06 0.66 -6.84
C THR A 50 5.07 1.79 -7.08
N LEU A 51 5.42 3.00 -6.64
CA LEU A 51 4.56 4.17 -6.70
C LEU A 51 5.16 5.22 -7.63
N GLN A 52 4.30 5.94 -8.33
CA GLN A 52 4.68 7.04 -9.19
C GLN A 52 3.79 8.23 -8.92
N TRP A 53 4.40 9.40 -8.69
CA TRP A 53 3.69 10.65 -8.47
C TRP A 53 3.99 11.63 -9.60
N ILE A 54 2.99 12.41 -9.97
CA ILE A 54 3.15 13.54 -10.86
C ILE A 54 2.78 14.79 -10.08
N PHE A 55 3.75 15.68 -9.94
CA PHE A 55 3.59 16.91 -9.17
C PHE A 55 3.82 18.15 -10.02
N THR A 56 3.15 19.25 -9.65
CA THR A 56 3.57 20.61 -10.05
C THR A 56 4.82 20.99 -9.26
N LEU A 57 5.49 22.10 -9.64
CA LEU A 57 6.70 22.54 -8.93
C LEU A 57 6.44 22.80 -7.45
N ALA A 58 5.32 23.44 -7.12
CA ALA A 58 4.95 23.71 -5.72
C ALA A 58 4.68 22.42 -4.93
N GLN A 59 3.99 21.46 -5.55
CA GLN A 59 3.71 20.16 -4.94
C GLN A 59 5.00 19.36 -4.73
N ALA A 60 5.92 19.38 -5.70
CA ALA A 60 7.22 18.71 -5.59
C ALA A 60 8.06 19.32 -4.46
N GLU A 61 8.01 20.63 -4.27
CA GLU A 61 8.69 21.30 -3.16
C GLU A 61 8.12 20.85 -1.81
N ARG A 62 6.80 20.76 -1.68
CA ARG A 62 6.12 20.28 -0.47
C ARG A 62 6.48 18.83 -0.18
N PHE A 63 6.53 17.99 -1.21
CA PHE A 63 6.91 16.58 -1.09
C PHE A 63 8.35 16.43 -0.60
N LYS A 64 9.29 17.19 -1.17
CA LYS A 64 10.69 17.19 -0.73
C LYS A 64 10.83 17.65 0.72
N SER A 65 10.10 18.66 1.12
CA SER A 65 10.10 19.17 2.50
C SER A 65 9.55 18.14 3.48
N TRP A 66 8.47 17.46 3.10
CA TRP A 66 7.89 16.37 3.88
C TRP A 66 8.87 15.20 4.08
N LEU A 67 9.61 14.85 3.02
CA LEU A 67 10.62 13.79 3.09
C LEU A 67 11.79 14.16 4.01
N ARG A 68 12.25 15.41 3.97
CA ARG A 68 13.43 15.84 4.72
C ARG A 68 13.16 16.17 6.18
N SER A 69 11.97 16.63 6.49
CA SER A 69 11.66 17.14 7.84
C SER A 69 11.73 16.03 8.89
N PRO A 70 12.49 16.23 9.98
CA PRO A 70 12.50 15.27 11.08
C PRO A 70 11.14 15.10 11.76
N THR A 71 10.26 16.08 11.65
CA THR A 71 8.89 15.99 12.19
C THR A 71 8.03 15.00 11.39
N TYR A 72 8.35 14.79 10.13
CA TYR A 72 7.63 13.91 9.21
C TYR A 72 8.46 12.67 8.88
N CYS A 73 8.87 12.50 7.64
CA CYS A 73 9.55 11.26 7.23
C CYS A 73 11.00 11.15 7.68
N ASP A 74 11.64 12.24 8.10
CA ASP A 74 13.03 12.25 8.54
C ASP A 74 13.95 11.52 7.54
N ARG A 75 13.98 12.03 6.31
CA ARG A 75 14.75 11.46 5.19
C ARG A 75 14.39 10.01 4.86
N GLY A 76 13.13 9.66 5.03
CA GLY A 76 12.62 8.34 4.73
C GLY A 76 12.79 7.29 5.84
N ARG A 77 13.23 7.69 7.03
CA ARG A 77 13.46 6.77 8.14
C ARG A 77 12.18 6.36 8.87
N ASN A 78 11.16 7.22 8.85
CA ASN A 78 9.93 7.02 9.60
C ASN A 78 8.88 6.31 8.76
N TRP A 79 8.06 5.48 9.43
CA TRP A 79 6.87 4.93 8.83
C TRP A 79 5.82 6.02 8.64
N PHE A 80 5.03 5.92 7.59
CA PHE A 80 3.97 6.89 7.29
C PHE A 80 2.71 6.17 6.84
N GLN A 81 1.57 6.85 6.93
CA GLN A 81 0.30 6.35 6.44
C GLN A 81 -0.11 7.09 5.19
N MET A 82 -0.55 6.33 4.19
CA MET A 82 -1.02 6.87 2.92
C MET A 82 -2.07 5.92 2.34
N PRO A 83 -3.13 6.45 1.70
CA PRO A 83 -4.08 5.59 1.00
C PRO A 83 -3.44 4.92 -0.21
N ILE A 84 -3.66 3.61 -0.35
CA ILE A 84 -3.22 2.83 -1.52
C ILE A 84 -4.40 2.04 -2.05
N ASP A 85 -4.51 1.97 -3.37
CA ASP A 85 -5.51 1.14 -4.05
C ASP A 85 -5.02 -0.31 -4.07
N LEU A 86 -5.76 -1.19 -3.39
CA LEU A 86 -5.44 -2.61 -3.32
C LEU A 86 -5.92 -3.41 -4.54
N GLY A 87 -6.62 -2.75 -5.47
CA GLY A 87 -7.10 -3.41 -6.68
C GLY A 87 -8.43 -4.12 -6.52
N ASP A 88 -9.24 -3.68 -5.57
CA ASP A 88 -10.57 -4.24 -5.32
C ASP A 88 -11.67 -3.16 -5.44
N THR A 89 -12.90 -3.53 -5.14
CA THR A 89 -14.05 -2.63 -5.24
C THR A 89 -14.09 -1.57 -4.14
N GLN A 90 -13.29 -1.70 -3.08
CA GLN A 90 -13.29 -0.78 -1.95
C GLN A 90 -12.46 0.48 -2.19
N GLY A 91 -11.72 0.53 -3.31
CA GLY A 91 -10.91 1.69 -3.69
C GLY A 91 -9.65 1.81 -2.86
N VAL A 92 -9.27 3.05 -2.52
CA VAL A 92 -8.07 3.30 -1.72
C VAL A 92 -8.32 3.03 -0.24
N GLN A 93 -7.35 2.40 0.41
CA GLN A 93 -7.38 2.10 1.84
C GLN A 93 -6.08 2.56 2.47
N GLN A 94 -6.17 3.05 3.70
CA GLN A 94 -5.03 3.57 4.45
C GLN A 94 -4.07 2.43 4.79
N GLN A 95 -2.80 2.59 4.44
CA GLN A 95 -1.75 1.62 4.73
C GLN A 95 -0.59 2.29 5.47
N THR A 96 0.06 1.55 6.35
CA THR A 96 1.29 1.99 7.02
C THR A 96 2.49 1.53 6.21
N LEU A 97 3.25 2.49 5.69
CA LEU A 97 4.28 2.27 4.69
C LEU A 97 5.64 2.78 5.14
N HIS A 98 6.68 2.21 4.55
CA HIS A 98 8.06 2.69 4.69
C HIS A 98 8.74 2.67 3.33
N PHE A 99 9.54 3.69 3.04
CA PHE A 99 10.33 3.69 1.82
C PHE A 99 11.45 2.64 1.91
N VAL A 100 11.61 1.87 0.83
CA VAL A 100 12.73 0.95 0.69
C VAL A 100 14.01 1.73 0.40
N ASP A 101 13.92 2.66 -0.56
CA ASP A 101 14.98 3.58 -0.94
C ASP A 101 14.41 4.99 -1.02
N MET A 102 15.28 5.99 -1.06
CA MET A 102 14.83 7.37 -1.24
C MET A 102 14.08 7.51 -2.57
N PRO A 103 12.96 8.23 -2.58
CA PRO A 103 12.27 8.53 -3.82
C PRO A 103 13.17 9.22 -4.83
N VAL A 104 13.01 8.87 -6.10
CA VAL A 104 13.83 9.38 -7.19
C VAL A 104 12.98 10.27 -8.10
N GLN A 105 13.50 11.45 -8.42
CA GLN A 105 12.92 12.30 -9.45
C GLN A 105 13.32 11.75 -10.81
N THR A 106 12.39 11.10 -11.50
CA THR A 106 12.66 10.42 -12.76
C THR A 106 12.54 11.32 -13.98
N SER A 107 11.73 12.38 -13.88
CA SER A 107 11.50 13.29 -14.99
C SER A 107 11.15 14.69 -14.48
N LYS A 108 11.64 15.70 -15.20
CA LYS A 108 11.22 17.09 -15.01
C LYS A 108 10.93 17.66 -16.39
N ASN A 109 9.70 18.07 -16.62
CA ASN A 109 9.24 18.54 -17.92
C ASN A 109 8.51 19.88 -17.73
N GLY A 110 9.26 20.99 -17.79
CA GLY A 110 8.71 22.30 -17.52
C GLY A 110 8.21 22.42 -16.08
N ASN A 111 6.90 22.56 -15.92
CA ASN A 111 6.26 22.74 -14.62
C ASN A 111 5.80 21.42 -13.98
N ILE A 112 6.07 20.29 -14.62
CA ILE A 112 5.64 18.98 -14.15
C ILE A 112 6.86 18.15 -13.78
N VAL A 113 6.79 17.51 -12.60
CA VAL A 113 7.87 16.69 -12.05
C VAL A 113 7.30 15.32 -11.71
N THR A 114 7.98 14.26 -12.15
CA THR A 114 7.60 12.87 -11.85
C THR A 114 8.56 12.28 -10.83
N TRP A 115 8.00 11.68 -9.80
CA TRP A 115 8.74 10.99 -8.75
C TRP A 115 8.34 9.52 -8.70
N THR A 116 9.30 8.65 -8.45
CA THR A 116 9.07 7.20 -8.33
C THR A 116 9.72 6.70 -7.04
N ALA A 117 9.03 5.80 -6.36
CA ALA A 117 9.57 5.18 -5.15
C ALA A 117 9.00 3.76 -4.99
N THR A 118 9.72 2.95 -4.22
CA THR A 118 9.26 1.64 -3.77
C THR A 118 8.99 1.71 -2.28
N VAL A 119 7.82 1.24 -1.86
CA VAL A 119 7.40 1.22 -0.45
C VAL A 119 7.02 -0.18 -0.03
N ILE A 120 7.17 -0.45 1.27
CA ILE A 120 6.79 -1.72 1.88
C ILE A 120 5.81 -1.48 3.01
N CYS A 121 4.98 -2.50 3.29
CA CYS A 121 4.24 -2.60 4.55
C CYS A 121 4.48 -3.97 5.17
N ASN A 122 4.37 -4.07 6.50
CA ASN A 122 4.57 -5.32 7.21
C ASN A 122 3.33 -6.22 7.20
N GLY A 123 2.19 -5.70 6.82
CA GLY A 123 0.93 -6.41 6.69
C GLY A 123 -0.10 -5.50 6.06
N ILE A 124 -0.83 -6.00 5.08
CA ILE A 124 -1.86 -5.22 4.40
C ILE A 124 -3.06 -5.06 5.34
N GLU A 125 -3.50 -3.82 5.52
CA GLU A 125 -4.73 -3.51 6.23
C GLU A 125 -5.87 -3.46 5.22
N ASP A 126 -6.62 -4.57 5.13
CA ASP A 126 -7.71 -4.72 4.18
C ASP A 126 -9.03 -4.87 4.93
N ILE A 127 -9.97 -3.96 4.69
CA ILE A 127 -11.28 -3.98 5.35
C ILE A 127 -12.13 -5.18 4.97
N THR A 128 -11.79 -5.88 3.88
CA THR A 128 -12.52 -7.07 3.42
C THR A 128 -12.00 -8.37 4.00
N GLU A 129 -10.90 -8.36 4.75
CA GLU A 129 -10.22 -9.57 5.22
C GLU A 129 -11.13 -10.48 6.04
N ASP A 130 -11.96 -9.91 6.90
CA ASP A 130 -12.89 -10.67 7.75
C ASP A 130 -14.03 -11.33 6.95
N TYR A 131 -14.16 -11.02 5.68
CA TYR A 131 -15.23 -11.47 4.81
C TYR A 131 -14.74 -12.36 3.67
N ASP A 132 -13.50 -12.83 3.74
CA ASP A 132 -12.85 -13.55 2.63
C ASP A 132 -13.65 -14.77 2.18
N ASP A 133 -14.09 -15.61 3.12
CA ASP A 133 -14.85 -16.81 2.81
C ASP A 133 -16.17 -16.48 2.12
N TRP A 134 -16.86 -15.45 2.64
CA TRP A 134 -18.13 -15.00 2.07
C TRP A 134 -17.94 -14.43 0.65
N ILE A 135 -16.88 -13.66 0.43
CA ILE A 135 -16.56 -13.07 -0.88
C ILE A 135 -16.31 -14.15 -1.92
N VAL A 136 -15.55 -15.19 -1.55
CA VAL A 136 -15.24 -16.31 -2.45
C VAL A 136 -16.50 -17.07 -2.86
N GLU A 137 -17.42 -17.25 -1.92
CA GLU A 137 -18.64 -18.03 -2.12
C GLU A 137 -19.79 -17.23 -2.74
N ALA A 138 -19.72 -15.89 -2.69
CA ALA A 138 -20.78 -15.01 -3.18
C ALA A 138 -20.89 -15.03 -4.70
N GLN A 139 -22.12 -14.81 -5.19
CA GLN A 139 -22.37 -14.71 -6.63
C GLN A 139 -21.81 -13.39 -7.18
N PRO A 140 -21.51 -13.32 -8.49
CA PRO A 140 -21.10 -12.07 -9.13
C PRO A 140 -22.10 -10.92 -8.84
N GLY A 141 -21.58 -9.73 -8.56
CA GLY A 141 -22.38 -8.57 -8.18
C GLY A 141 -22.44 -8.29 -6.68
N TYR A 142 -21.77 -9.09 -5.88
CA TYR A 142 -21.74 -8.93 -4.42
C TYR A 142 -21.16 -7.60 -3.95
N GLY A 143 -20.41 -6.90 -4.78
CA GLY A 143 -19.66 -5.69 -4.41
C GLY A 143 -20.53 -4.62 -3.76
N TYR A 144 -21.73 -4.39 -4.28
CA TYR A 144 -22.66 -3.42 -3.67
C TYR A 144 -23.13 -3.85 -2.30
N TRP A 145 -23.37 -5.12 -2.11
CA TRP A 145 -23.80 -5.66 -0.82
C TRP A 145 -22.70 -5.57 0.22
N LEU A 146 -21.47 -5.89 -0.19
CA LEU A 146 -20.32 -5.82 0.70
C LEU A 146 -20.04 -4.38 1.13
N ASP A 147 -20.07 -3.44 0.19
CA ASP A 147 -19.87 -2.02 0.48
C ASP A 147 -20.94 -1.50 1.45
N TYR A 148 -22.20 -1.81 1.18
CA TYR A 148 -23.30 -1.44 2.06
C TYR A 148 -23.13 -2.03 3.46
N LEU A 149 -22.75 -3.28 3.55
CA LEU A 149 -22.59 -3.98 4.83
C LEU A 149 -21.45 -3.36 5.65
N ILE A 150 -20.33 -3.06 5.02
CA ILE A 150 -19.16 -2.48 5.68
C ILE A 150 -19.43 -1.02 6.10
N THR A 151 -20.06 -0.24 5.22
CA THR A 151 -20.21 1.21 5.45
C THR A 151 -21.44 1.58 6.29
N GLU A 152 -22.54 0.84 6.16
CA GLU A 152 -23.82 1.23 6.74
C GLU A 152 -24.27 0.33 7.91
N VAL A 153 -23.97 -0.96 7.84
CA VAL A 153 -24.50 -1.94 8.81
C VAL A 153 -23.49 -2.26 9.91
N MET A 154 -22.19 -2.37 9.57
CA MET A 154 -21.18 -2.70 10.55
C MET A 154 -20.79 -1.49 11.38
N PRO A 155 -20.69 -1.62 12.72
CA PRO A 155 -20.21 -0.53 13.54
C PRO A 155 -18.75 -0.22 13.18
N ARG A 156 -18.49 1.06 12.96
CA ARG A 156 -17.11 1.52 12.76
C ARG A 156 -16.34 1.35 14.06
N ALA A 157 -15.16 0.79 14.00
CA ALA A 157 -14.24 0.79 15.12
C ALA A 157 -13.82 2.24 15.38
N ASP A 158 -14.08 2.72 16.56
CA ASP A 158 -13.66 4.05 17.01
C ASP A 158 -12.14 4.07 17.27
#